data_46c2e9ec6e567de6beeb37f4fa8b0e15
#
_entry.id   46c2e9ec6e567de6beeb37f4fa8b0e15
#
_cell.length_a   1.000
_cell.length_b   1.000
_cell.length_c   1.000
_cell.angle_alpha   90.00
_cell.angle_beta   90.00
_cell.angle_gamma   90.00
#
_symmetry.space_group_name_H-M   'P 1'
#
loop_
_entity.id
_entity.type
_entity.pdbx_description
1 polymer ?
#
loop_
_entity_poly.entity_id
_entity_poly.type
_entity_poly.pdbx_seq_one_letter_code
_entity_poly.pdbx_strand_id
1 'polypeptide(L)'
;MDVDSHLAAVEQALIAMRRSQSRRALAELAVPAFDVLDVVELAERTGTQATVSSVASALHVDQPRASKLVTSAVDSGLVSRVADKADGRRVLLVRTPRGRATSAELHRARQTACAAAMADWTDDERVVFAELLARFVSVFGAR
;
A
#
# COMPACT_ATOMS: atom_id res chain seq x y z
N MET A 1 32.61 5.84 -3.95
CA MET A 1 31.74 5.10 -4.86
C MET A 1 31.53 5.92 -6.10
N ASP A 2 31.87 5.37 -7.24
CA ASP A 2 31.72 6.01 -8.54
C ASP A 2 30.22 6.22 -8.86
N VAL A 3 29.90 7.26 -9.68
CA VAL A 3 28.52 7.62 -10.01
C VAL A 3 27.77 6.44 -10.62
N ASP A 4 28.42 5.64 -11.47
CA ASP A 4 27.81 4.44 -12.08
C ASP A 4 27.62 3.31 -11.09
N SER A 5 28.44 3.24 -10.04
CA SER A 5 28.38 2.19 -9.03
C SER A 5 27.17 2.32 -8.10
N HIS A 6 26.76 3.53 -7.75
CA HIS A 6 25.59 3.68 -6.88
C HIS A 6 24.27 3.41 -7.62
N LEU A 7 24.19 3.73 -8.90
CA LEU A 7 23.02 3.36 -9.72
C LEU A 7 22.89 1.84 -9.84
N ALA A 8 24.01 1.15 -10.09
CA ALA A 8 24.04 -0.32 -10.11
C ALA A 8 23.62 -0.91 -8.76
N ALA A 9 24.05 -0.33 -7.64
CA ALA A 9 23.66 -0.76 -6.31
C ALA A 9 22.16 -0.60 -6.06
N VAL A 10 21.57 0.52 -6.47
CA VAL A 10 20.12 0.74 -6.39
C VAL A 10 19.38 -0.27 -7.25
N GLU A 11 19.80 -0.48 -8.49
CA GLU A 11 19.21 -1.47 -9.39
C GLU A 11 19.24 -2.88 -8.78
N GLN A 12 20.37 -3.32 -8.25
CA GLN A 12 20.50 -4.63 -7.62
C GLN A 12 19.60 -4.76 -6.38
N ALA A 13 19.48 -3.70 -5.59
CA ALA A 13 18.58 -3.68 -4.44
C ALA A 13 17.11 -3.83 -4.85
N LEU A 14 16.69 -3.15 -5.92
CA LEU A 14 15.32 -3.28 -6.46
C LEU A 14 15.05 -4.70 -6.99
N ILE A 15 16.01 -5.29 -7.68
CA ILE A 15 15.91 -6.68 -8.18
C ILE A 15 15.78 -7.65 -6.99
N ALA A 16 16.63 -7.50 -5.97
CA ALA A 16 16.58 -8.34 -4.78
C ALA A 16 15.27 -8.19 -4.02
N MET A 17 14.78 -6.97 -3.87
CA MET A 17 13.48 -6.69 -3.25
C MET A 17 12.34 -7.39 -4.00
N ARG A 18 12.30 -7.27 -5.33
CA ARG A 18 11.29 -7.93 -6.16
C ARG A 18 11.29 -9.45 -5.98
N ARG A 19 12.48 -10.07 -5.89
CA ARG A 19 12.60 -11.52 -5.67
C ARG A 19 12.13 -11.93 -4.27
N SER A 20 12.46 -11.16 -3.24
CA SER A 20 12.06 -11.47 -1.87
C SER A 20 10.56 -11.28 -1.66
N GLN A 21 9.96 -10.30 -2.33
CA GLN A 21 8.51 -10.06 -2.33
C GLN A 21 7.73 -11.24 -2.88
N SER A 22 8.31 -11.99 -3.82
CA SER A 22 7.70 -13.19 -4.37
C SER A 22 7.71 -14.39 -3.42
N ARG A 23 8.50 -14.37 -2.34
CA ARG A 23 8.79 -15.57 -1.56
C ARG A 23 8.28 -15.60 -0.12
N ARG A 24 8.22 -14.52 0.65
CA ARG A 24 7.98 -14.65 2.10
C ARG A 24 7.27 -13.51 2.80
N ALA A 25 7.78 -12.29 2.69
CA ALA A 25 7.34 -11.19 3.55
C ALA A 25 5.95 -10.68 3.18
N LEU A 26 5.56 -10.86 1.94
CA LEU A 26 4.29 -10.39 1.40
C LEU A 26 3.27 -11.50 1.22
N ALA A 27 3.69 -12.78 1.19
CA ALA A 27 2.73 -13.89 1.13
C ALA A 27 1.83 -13.93 2.38
N GLU A 28 2.37 -13.58 3.53
CA GLU A 28 1.62 -13.49 4.79
C GLU A 28 0.83 -12.19 4.93
N LEU A 29 1.29 -11.11 4.28
CA LEU A 29 0.64 -9.79 4.29
C LEU A 29 -0.07 -9.46 2.97
N ALA A 30 0.08 -10.29 1.96
CA ALA A 30 -0.51 -10.13 0.63
C ALA A 30 -1.90 -10.76 0.53
N VAL A 31 -2.75 -10.48 1.49
CA VAL A 31 -4.17 -10.74 1.35
C VAL A 31 -4.72 -9.65 0.42
N PRO A 32 -5.30 -10.00 -0.75
CA PRO A 32 -5.78 -8.99 -1.71
C PRO A 32 -6.76 -7.97 -1.12
N ALA A 33 -7.53 -8.40 -0.12
CA ALA A 33 -8.43 -7.51 0.61
C ALA A 33 -7.68 -6.39 1.37
N PHE A 34 -6.43 -6.62 1.77
CA PHE A 34 -5.62 -5.60 2.46
C PHE A 34 -5.13 -4.50 1.51
N ASP A 35 -4.91 -4.81 0.24
CA ASP A 35 -4.59 -3.80 -0.76
C ASP A 35 -5.76 -2.82 -0.94
N VAL A 36 -6.99 -3.32 -0.99
CA VAL A 36 -8.20 -2.49 -1.03
C VAL A 36 -8.31 -1.64 0.24
N LEU A 37 -8.07 -2.23 1.39
CA LEU A 37 -8.11 -1.53 2.68
C LEU A 37 -7.11 -0.36 2.72
N ASP A 38 -5.89 -0.58 2.22
CA ASP A 38 -4.86 0.47 2.12
C ASP A 38 -5.30 1.62 1.21
N VAL A 39 -5.92 1.32 0.08
CA VAL A 39 -6.44 2.34 -0.86
C VAL A 39 -7.52 3.18 -0.20
N VAL A 40 -8.45 2.54 0.50
CA VAL A 40 -9.55 3.24 1.20
C VAL A 40 -9.02 4.11 2.32
N GLU A 41 -8.07 3.61 3.10
CA GLU A 41 -7.43 4.39 4.17
C GLU A 41 -6.70 5.62 3.60
N LEU A 42 -5.95 5.46 2.51
CA LEU A 42 -5.25 6.58 1.88
C LEU A 42 -6.24 7.65 1.39
N ALA A 43 -7.36 7.26 0.81
CA ALA A 43 -8.40 8.19 0.40
C ALA A 43 -8.96 8.98 1.60
N GLU A 44 -9.20 8.32 2.72
CA GLU A 44 -9.63 8.99 3.95
C GLU A 44 -8.61 10.03 4.43
N ARG A 45 -7.31 9.67 4.43
CA ARG A 45 -6.24 10.57 4.88
C ARG A 45 -6.04 11.78 3.96
N THR A 46 -6.27 11.61 2.67
CA THR A 46 -6.07 12.67 1.66
C THR A 46 -7.33 13.47 1.36
N GLY A 47 -8.45 13.13 2.02
CA GLY A 47 -9.74 13.81 1.80
C GLY A 47 -10.36 13.51 0.45
N THR A 48 -10.00 12.40 -0.17
CA THR A 48 -10.58 11.93 -1.43
C THR A 48 -11.56 10.79 -1.20
N GLN A 49 -12.30 10.41 -2.23
CA GLN A 49 -13.29 9.34 -2.16
C GLN A 49 -12.75 8.07 -2.82
N ALA A 50 -12.91 6.93 -2.14
CA ALA A 50 -12.56 5.63 -2.69
C ALA A 50 -13.77 5.03 -3.44
N THR A 51 -13.52 4.56 -4.65
CA THR A 51 -14.49 3.86 -5.51
C THR A 51 -13.82 2.62 -6.09
N VAL A 52 -14.59 1.74 -6.73
CA VAL A 52 -14.00 0.61 -7.47
C VAL A 52 -13.03 1.11 -8.54
N SER A 53 -13.36 2.20 -9.23
CA SER A 53 -12.47 2.79 -10.24
C SER A 53 -11.19 3.32 -9.64
N SER A 54 -11.22 3.96 -8.47
CA SER A 54 -10.01 4.44 -7.80
C SER A 54 -9.13 3.27 -7.30
N VAL A 55 -9.74 2.17 -6.89
CA VAL A 55 -9.02 0.94 -6.55
C VAL A 55 -8.32 0.36 -7.78
N ALA A 56 -9.03 0.29 -8.92
CA ALA A 56 -8.44 -0.18 -10.18
C ALA A 56 -7.20 0.63 -10.57
N SER A 57 -7.29 1.96 -10.50
CA SER A 57 -6.17 2.86 -10.80
C SER A 57 -5.01 2.69 -9.82
N ALA A 58 -5.29 2.65 -8.52
CA ALA A 58 -4.26 2.55 -7.49
C ALA A 58 -3.51 1.23 -7.53
N LEU A 59 -4.20 0.13 -7.81
CA LEU A 59 -3.61 -1.21 -7.86
C LEU A 59 -3.13 -1.62 -9.25
N HIS A 60 -3.30 -0.77 -10.26
CA HIS A 60 -2.94 -1.05 -11.65
C HIS A 60 -3.58 -2.35 -12.18
N VAL A 61 -4.86 -2.52 -11.89
CA VAL A 61 -5.67 -3.65 -12.36
C VAL A 61 -6.84 -3.14 -13.19
N ASP A 62 -7.46 -4.02 -13.96
CA ASP A 62 -8.67 -3.69 -14.71
C ASP A 62 -9.89 -3.59 -13.77
N GLN A 63 -10.98 -3.03 -14.31
CA GLN A 63 -12.22 -2.83 -13.56
C GLN A 63 -12.83 -4.14 -13.04
N PRO A 64 -12.92 -5.23 -13.83
CA PRO A 64 -13.42 -6.51 -13.32
C PRO A 64 -12.59 -7.08 -12.18
N ARG A 65 -11.27 -6.97 -12.25
CA ARG A 65 -10.37 -7.40 -11.18
C ARG A 65 -10.55 -6.58 -9.92
N ALA A 66 -10.60 -5.25 -10.05
CA ALA A 66 -10.86 -4.35 -8.94
C ALA A 66 -12.19 -4.65 -8.26
N SER A 67 -13.25 -4.91 -9.03
CA SER A 67 -14.56 -5.26 -8.50
C SER A 67 -14.52 -6.55 -7.65
N LYS A 68 -13.78 -7.56 -8.08
CA LYS A 68 -13.58 -8.81 -7.32
C LYS A 68 -12.80 -8.56 -6.03
N LEU A 69 -11.76 -7.75 -6.08
CA LEU A 69 -10.96 -7.40 -4.90
C LEU A 69 -11.80 -6.64 -3.87
N VAL A 70 -12.62 -5.69 -4.32
CA VAL A 70 -13.54 -4.95 -3.46
C VAL A 70 -14.59 -5.88 -2.84
N THR A 71 -15.17 -6.79 -3.62
CA THR A 71 -16.12 -7.77 -3.10
C THR A 71 -15.48 -8.63 -2.01
N SER A 72 -14.25 -9.07 -2.21
CA SER A 72 -13.49 -9.83 -1.21
C SER A 72 -13.30 -9.03 0.09
N ALA A 73 -12.96 -7.75 -0.02
CA ALA A 73 -12.78 -6.86 1.14
C ALA A 73 -14.11 -6.61 1.88
N VAL A 74 -15.21 -6.49 1.15
CA VAL A 74 -16.55 -6.36 1.73
C VAL A 74 -16.97 -7.64 2.44
N ASP A 75 -16.79 -8.79 1.81
CA ASP A 75 -17.13 -10.09 2.38
C ASP A 75 -16.29 -10.41 3.64
N SER A 76 -15.06 -9.90 3.69
CA SER A 76 -14.20 -10.01 4.87
C SER A 76 -14.57 -9.03 5.99
N GLY A 77 -15.53 -8.14 5.76
CA GLY A 77 -15.98 -7.17 6.75
C GLY A 77 -15.03 -5.99 6.97
N LEU A 78 -14.10 -5.73 6.03
CA LEU A 78 -13.08 -4.69 6.17
C LEU A 78 -13.53 -3.34 5.61
N VAL A 79 -14.33 -3.36 4.55
CA VAL A 79 -14.90 -2.17 3.92
C VAL A 79 -16.40 -2.35 3.71
N SER A 80 -17.11 -1.23 3.63
CA SER A 80 -18.53 -1.18 3.29
C SER A 80 -18.74 -0.33 2.04
N ARG A 81 -19.76 -0.69 1.26
CA ARG A 81 -20.26 0.14 0.19
C ARG A 81 -21.31 1.08 0.74
N VAL A 82 -21.15 2.38 0.48
CA VAL A 82 -22.13 3.40 0.88
C VAL A 82 -22.49 4.25 -0.33
N ALA A 83 -23.74 4.71 -0.38
CA ALA A 83 -24.16 5.65 -1.41
C ALA A 83 -23.52 7.02 -1.18
N ASP A 84 -23.07 7.68 -2.27
CA ASP A 84 -22.59 9.04 -2.21
C ASP A 84 -23.78 9.97 -1.93
N LYS A 85 -23.68 10.78 -0.87
CA LYS A 85 -24.74 11.74 -0.50
C LYS A 85 -24.92 12.86 -1.53
N ALA A 86 -23.85 13.19 -2.26
CA ALA A 86 -23.88 14.22 -3.30
C ALA A 86 -24.41 13.68 -4.63
N ASP A 87 -24.16 12.39 -4.94
CA ASP A 87 -24.65 11.70 -6.12
C ASP A 87 -24.99 10.25 -5.76
N GLY A 88 -26.26 9.97 -5.53
CA GLY A 88 -26.74 8.64 -5.11
C GLY A 88 -26.50 7.52 -6.12
N ARG A 89 -26.03 7.84 -7.35
CA ARG A 89 -25.63 6.84 -8.36
C ARG A 89 -24.23 6.29 -8.11
N ARG A 90 -23.39 7.01 -7.34
CA ARG A 90 -22.02 6.59 -7.01
C ARG A 90 -22.05 5.76 -5.74
N VAL A 91 -21.24 4.71 -5.74
CA VAL A 91 -20.97 3.89 -4.57
C VAL A 91 -19.57 4.21 -4.08
N LEU A 92 -19.49 4.62 -2.83
CA LEU A 92 -18.23 4.91 -2.14
C LEU A 92 -17.85 3.74 -1.26
N LEU A 93 -16.54 3.59 -1.06
CA LEU A 93 -15.97 2.58 -0.18
C LEU A 93 -15.47 3.27 1.09
N VAL A 94 -15.86 2.74 2.24
CA VAL A 94 -15.41 3.22 3.55
C VAL A 94 -14.93 2.05 4.39
N ARG A 95 -13.98 2.29 5.29
CA ARG A 95 -13.54 1.27 6.24
C ARG A 95 -14.63 1.05 7.30
N THR A 96 -14.81 -0.21 7.65
CA THR A 96 -15.62 -0.59 8.82
C THR A 96 -14.79 -0.42 10.10
N PRO A 97 -15.39 -0.47 11.30
CA PRO A 97 -14.62 -0.55 12.55
C PRO A 97 -13.59 -1.68 12.55
N ARG A 98 -13.95 -2.85 12.02
CA ARG A 98 -13.04 -3.98 11.83
C ARG A 98 -11.91 -3.65 10.85
N GLY A 99 -12.21 -2.95 9.76
CA GLY A 99 -11.22 -2.48 8.79
C GLY A 99 -10.21 -1.52 9.43
N ARG A 100 -10.67 -0.58 10.24
CA ARG A 100 -9.79 0.33 10.97
C ARG A 100 -8.87 -0.40 11.95
N ALA A 101 -9.41 -1.37 12.68
CA ALA A 101 -8.61 -2.21 13.60
C ALA A 101 -7.57 -3.02 12.84
N THR A 102 -7.95 -3.61 11.71
CA THR A 102 -7.05 -4.37 10.83
C THR A 102 -5.96 -3.48 10.24
N SER A 103 -6.29 -2.27 9.78
CA SER A 103 -5.29 -1.28 9.32
C SER A 103 -4.25 -0.99 10.41
N ALA A 104 -4.67 -0.78 11.65
CA ALA A 104 -3.76 -0.52 12.76
C ALA A 104 -2.81 -1.70 13.02
N GLU A 105 -3.32 -2.93 12.95
CA GLU A 105 -2.50 -4.14 13.09
C GLU A 105 -1.49 -4.29 11.94
N LEU A 106 -1.92 -4.03 10.71
CA LEU A 106 -1.05 -4.07 9.53
C LEU A 106 0.07 -3.03 9.65
N HIS A 107 -0.25 -1.81 10.07
CA HIS A 107 0.77 -0.77 10.28
C HIS A 107 1.80 -1.19 11.32
N ARG A 108 1.37 -1.74 12.45
CA ARG A 108 2.29 -2.24 13.48
C ARG A 108 3.20 -3.34 12.94
N ALA A 109 2.63 -4.32 12.23
CA ALA A 109 3.41 -5.42 11.66
C ALA A 109 4.44 -4.93 10.64
N ARG A 110 4.04 -4.03 9.73
CA ARG A 110 4.92 -3.45 8.71
C ARG A 110 6.02 -2.60 9.34
N GLN A 111 5.69 -1.77 10.31
CA GLN A 111 6.66 -0.93 11.01
C GLN A 111 7.63 -1.76 11.84
N THR A 112 7.18 -2.83 12.46
CA THR A 112 8.05 -3.79 13.15
C THR A 112 9.04 -4.44 12.18
N ALA A 113 8.58 -4.85 11.00
CA ALA A 113 9.44 -5.42 9.97
C ALA A 113 10.46 -4.39 9.45
N CYS A 114 10.04 -3.14 9.24
CA CYS A 114 10.94 -2.06 8.84
C CYS A 114 11.98 -1.77 9.93
N ALA A 115 11.57 -1.72 11.19
CA ALA A 115 12.49 -1.50 12.30
C ALA A 115 13.53 -2.63 12.41
N ALA A 116 13.11 -3.87 12.22
CA ALA A 116 14.02 -5.02 12.22
C ALA A 116 15.04 -4.94 11.07
N ALA A 117 14.61 -4.53 9.88
CA ALA A 117 15.50 -4.37 8.73
C ALA A 117 16.52 -3.25 8.93
N MET A 118 16.21 -2.26 9.77
CA MET A 118 17.08 -1.12 10.08
C MET A 118 17.69 -1.20 11.49
N ALA A 119 17.77 -2.40 12.08
CA ALA A 119 18.17 -2.58 13.48
C ALA A 119 19.57 -2.01 13.76
N ASP A 120 20.50 -2.17 12.82
CA ASP A 120 21.90 -1.74 12.98
C ASP A 120 22.14 -0.30 12.46
N TRP A 121 21.10 0.39 12.06
CA TRP A 121 21.21 1.75 11.53
C TRP A 121 21.12 2.78 12.66
N THR A 122 21.82 3.90 12.46
CA THR A 122 21.65 5.06 13.34
C THR A 122 20.30 5.73 13.11
N ASP A 123 19.85 6.54 14.06
CA ASP A 123 18.61 7.29 13.92
C ASP A 123 18.66 8.26 12.72
N ASP A 124 19.81 8.91 12.52
CA ASP A 124 20.00 9.82 11.37
C ASP A 124 19.90 9.07 10.04
N GLU A 125 20.49 7.89 9.94
CA GLU A 125 20.39 7.05 8.74
C GLU A 125 18.94 6.64 8.45
N ARG A 126 18.18 6.30 9.47
CA ARG A 126 16.75 5.96 9.34
C ARG A 126 15.93 7.12 8.82
N VAL A 127 16.15 8.32 9.37
CA VAL A 127 15.44 9.54 8.94
C VAL A 127 15.78 9.89 7.50
N VAL A 128 17.04 9.91 7.15
CA VAL A 128 17.50 10.19 5.77
C VAL A 128 16.94 9.16 4.79
N PHE A 129 16.99 7.89 5.13
CA PHE A 129 16.44 6.83 4.30
C PHE A 129 14.94 7.00 4.07
N ALA A 130 14.18 7.30 5.11
CA ALA A 130 12.73 7.53 5.00
C ALA A 130 12.41 8.67 4.02
N GLU A 131 13.12 9.78 4.12
CA GLU A 131 12.95 10.93 3.23
C GLU A 131 13.34 10.60 1.79
N LEU A 132 14.48 9.96 1.58
CA LEU A 132 14.98 9.61 0.25
C LEU A 132 14.13 8.53 -0.40
N LEU A 133 13.69 7.52 0.35
CA LEU A 133 12.81 6.48 -0.17
C LEU A 133 11.47 7.05 -0.62
N ALA A 134 10.87 7.94 0.18
CA ALA A 134 9.61 8.59 -0.19
C ALA A 134 9.76 9.40 -1.49
N ARG A 135 10.84 10.17 -1.64
CA ARG A 135 11.16 10.90 -2.88
C ARG A 135 11.37 9.96 -4.07
N PHE A 136 12.11 8.89 -3.87
CA PHE A 136 12.38 7.90 -4.92
C PHE A 136 11.08 7.28 -5.43
N VAL A 137 10.24 6.79 -4.53
CA VAL A 137 8.99 6.12 -4.87
C VAL A 137 7.99 7.06 -5.56
N SER A 138 7.95 8.34 -5.14
CA SER A 138 7.04 9.33 -5.74
C SER A 138 7.27 9.56 -7.23
N VAL A 139 8.50 9.39 -7.69
CA VAL A 139 8.87 9.56 -9.11
C VAL A 139 8.91 8.21 -9.84
N PHE A 140 9.50 7.20 -9.22
CA PHE A 140 9.70 5.89 -9.82
C PHE A 140 8.37 5.14 -10.07
N GLY A 141 7.42 5.26 -9.15
CA GLY A 141 6.12 4.62 -9.27
C GLY A 141 5.11 5.35 -10.16
N ALA A 142 5.43 6.57 -10.62
CA ALA A 142 4.54 7.40 -11.44
C ALA A 142 4.68 7.18 -12.96
N ARG A 143 5.52 6.23 -13.41
CA ARG A 143 5.76 5.91 -14.82
C ARG A 143 4.97 4.70 -15.27
#